data_3611a227eaba9246c59e891c2dce3ba6
#
_entry.id   3611a227eaba9246c59e891c2dce3ba6
#
_cell.length_a   1.000
_cell.length_b   1.000
_cell.length_c   1.000
_cell.angle_alpha   90.00
_cell.angle_beta   90.00
_cell.angle_gamma   90.00
#
_symmetry.space_group_name_H-M   'P 1'
#
loop_
_entity.id
_entity.type
_entity.pdbx_description
1 polymer ?
#
loop_
_entity_poly.entity_id
_entity_poly.type
_entity_poly.pdbx_seq_one_letter_code
_entity_poly.pdbx_strand_id
1 'polypeptide(L)'
;MTFYNDLITSLLYTTAIFYIFKGLNRNKYLYFIISGIIIGINSFSRIPNILDYGIILLVILHALYYRETVCLCINRCLVFTVSFIIGIMGIISLMKVWGHYEPFVNNMRELLFIAEDDSGTSSHTLSNMIFAQVRIYYLVLKLGIKIVLLYIIFWGSAKYIKKEVVLLPVRIIVFSLLAILFYKENVVFTLCAFSMVGILGNIVLNKDKEIKMLSWAGLSMIMIIPLGSDGGMVNNGSIIYWLGMPMAISFYLSIQNIHIPAIPQWAVRQTLLLTLGIYILACGAKAICDGVYFDGGPLFEKRYSIQNDRVKHIYTSRERAQILNDLLIGIKPYIKQGDHLFAYGSIPAINYMTRTKPFIGCSWPELLGEPLFRHKLNNYSGPLPAILRQKFNSIGKEFGEPSENYLIDCGIETGPFRSNKKHRVINEFIEKNKYKTVFENQYFVLYLPEK
;
A
#
# COMPACT_ATOMS: atom_id res chain seq x y z
N MET A 1 -1.05 3.47 9.43
CA MET A 1 -2.53 3.37 9.20
C MET A 1 -2.92 2.74 7.87
N THR A 2 -2.20 2.94 6.80
CA THR A 2 -2.40 2.29 5.47
C THR A 2 -2.39 0.76 5.53
N PHE A 3 -1.61 0.17 6.42
CA PHE A 3 -1.47 -1.29 6.55
C PHE A 3 -2.78 -2.00 6.94
N TYR A 4 -3.60 -1.38 7.80
CA TYR A 4 -4.88 -1.95 8.21
C TYR A 4 -5.90 -1.98 7.08
N ASN A 5 -5.95 -0.93 6.27
CA ASN A 5 -6.91 -0.85 5.18
C ASN A 5 -6.65 -1.90 4.11
N ASP A 6 -5.38 -2.18 3.79
CA ASP A 6 -5.01 -3.19 2.81
C ASP A 6 -5.31 -4.61 3.30
N LEU A 7 -5.09 -4.88 4.60
CA LEU A 7 -5.41 -6.16 5.20
C LEU A 7 -6.92 -6.42 5.19
N ILE A 8 -7.73 -5.44 5.62
CA ILE A 8 -9.19 -5.50 5.59
C ILE A 8 -9.68 -5.67 4.15
N THR A 9 -9.16 -4.87 3.23
CA THR A 9 -9.48 -4.97 1.81
C THR A 9 -9.22 -6.37 1.27
N SER A 10 -8.04 -6.92 1.53
CA SER A 10 -7.64 -8.24 1.05
C SER A 10 -8.50 -9.33 1.65
N LEU A 11 -8.83 -9.23 2.94
CA LEU A 11 -9.71 -10.18 3.63
C LEU A 11 -11.12 -10.16 3.04
N LEU A 12 -11.72 -8.98 2.90
CA LEU A 12 -13.08 -8.83 2.35
C LEU A 12 -13.13 -9.28 0.91
N TYR A 13 -12.14 -8.91 0.09
CA TYR A 13 -12.04 -9.32 -1.31
C TYR A 13 -11.93 -10.84 -1.45
N THR A 14 -11.02 -11.49 -0.71
CA THR A 14 -10.83 -12.94 -0.73
C THR A 14 -12.08 -13.67 -0.23
N THR A 15 -12.75 -13.13 0.81
CA THR A 15 -14.00 -13.67 1.32
C THR A 15 -15.12 -13.59 0.27
N ALA A 16 -15.21 -12.48 -0.45
CA ALA A 16 -16.19 -12.33 -1.53
C ALA A 16 -15.94 -13.34 -2.66
N ILE A 17 -14.68 -13.54 -3.07
CA ILE A 17 -14.31 -14.55 -4.06
C ILE A 17 -14.72 -15.95 -3.59
N PHE A 18 -14.43 -16.30 -2.33
CA PHE A 18 -14.85 -17.57 -1.76
C PHE A 18 -16.37 -17.80 -1.88
N TYR A 19 -17.18 -16.78 -1.58
CA TYR A 19 -18.61 -16.89 -1.71
C TYR A 19 -19.08 -16.94 -3.17
N ILE A 20 -18.44 -16.25 -4.12
CA ILE A 20 -18.74 -16.41 -5.55
C ILE A 20 -18.51 -17.87 -5.97
N PHE A 21 -17.34 -18.44 -5.67
CA PHE A 21 -17.05 -19.84 -6.02
C PHE A 21 -18.04 -20.81 -5.37
N LYS A 22 -18.38 -20.58 -4.10
CA LYS A 22 -19.37 -21.40 -3.40
C LYS A 22 -20.76 -21.27 -4.02
N GLY A 23 -21.12 -20.09 -4.52
CA GLY A 23 -22.37 -19.83 -5.26
C GLY A 23 -22.39 -20.52 -6.60
N LEU A 24 -21.31 -20.47 -7.34
CA LEU A 24 -21.15 -21.15 -8.62
C LEU A 24 -21.25 -22.68 -8.47
N ASN A 25 -20.48 -23.25 -7.52
CA ASN A 25 -20.42 -24.70 -7.32
C ASN A 25 -21.70 -25.28 -6.73
N ARG A 26 -22.43 -24.53 -5.89
CA ARG A 26 -23.67 -25.00 -5.25
C ARG A 26 -24.93 -24.50 -5.94
N ASN A 27 -24.80 -23.66 -6.96
CA ASN A 27 -25.91 -23.03 -7.67
C ASN A 27 -26.94 -22.34 -6.76
N LYS A 28 -26.47 -21.58 -5.73
CA LYS A 28 -27.31 -20.89 -4.75
C LYS A 28 -27.10 -19.38 -4.77
N TYR A 29 -28.16 -18.63 -5.02
CA TYR A 29 -28.13 -17.15 -5.06
C TYR A 29 -27.69 -16.50 -3.76
N LEU A 30 -27.96 -17.12 -2.61
CA LEU A 30 -27.56 -16.59 -1.29
C LEU A 30 -26.06 -16.23 -1.25
N TYR A 31 -25.20 -17.01 -1.87
CA TYR A 31 -23.77 -16.76 -1.83
C TYR A 31 -23.37 -15.56 -2.70
N PHE A 32 -24.08 -15.30 -3.80
CA PHE A 32 -23.89 -14.09 -4.61
C PHE A 32 -24.37 -12.85 -3.84
N ILE A 33 -25.46 -12.97 -3.07
CA ILE A 33 -25.93 -11.91 -2.17
C ILE A 33 -24.86 -11.55 -1.14
N ILE A 34 -24.32 -12.55 -0.43
CA ILE A 34 -23.28 -12.32 0.59
C ILE A 34 -22.05 -11.69 -0.05
N SER A 35 -21.59 -12.20 -1.20
CA SER A 35 -20.43 -11.67 -1.90
C SER A 35 -20.63 -10.23 -2.36
N GLY A 36 -21.79 -9.90 -2.94
CA GLY A 36 -22.12 -8.55 -3.38
C GLY A 36 -22.11 -7.56 -2.22
N ILE A 37 -22.76 -7.90 -1.09
CA ILE A 37 -22.76 -7.06 0.11
C ILE A 37 -21.33 -6.82 0.62
N ILE A 38 -20.49 -7.87 0.68
CA ILE A 38 -19.09 -7.75 1.14
C ILE A 38 -18.32 -6.78 0.26
N ILE A 39 -18.43 -6.87 -1.07
CA ILE A 39 -17.74 -5.94 -1.98
C ILE A 39 -18.29 -4.52 -1.87
N GLY A 40 -19.62 -4.37 -1.68
CA GLY A 40 -20.22 -3.06 -1.40
C GLY A 40 -19.64 -2.40 -0.14
N ILE A 41 -19.46 -3.16 0.92
CA ILE A 41 -18.80 -2.71 2.16
C ILE A 41 -17.31 -2.41 1.90
N ASN A 42 -16.61 -3.27 1.15
CA ASN A 42 -15.19 -3.10 0.85
C ASN A 42 -14.89 -1.80 0.09
N SER A 43 -15.83 -1.30 -0.71
CA SER A 43 -15.69 -0.03 -1.44
C SER A 43 -15.46 1.18 -0.52
N PHE A 44 -15.81 1.09 0.77
CA PHE A 44 -15.55 2.14 1.76
C PHE A 44 -14.25 1.95 2.54
N SER A 45 -13.59 0.80 2.43
CA SER A 45 -12.27 0.59 3.02
C SER A 45 -11.20 1.45 2.33
N ARG A 46 -11.33 1.60 0.99
CA ARG A 46 -10.51 2.47 0.14
C ARG A 46 -11.32 2.83 -1.11
N ILE A 47 -11.18 4.05 -1.59
CA ILE A 47 -11.94 4.53 -2.76
C ILE A 47 -11.73 3.66 -4.01
N PRO A 48 -10.49 3.25 -4.38
CA PRO A 48 -10.27 2.41 -5.54
C PRO A 48 -10.94 1.03 -5.46
N ASN A 49 -11.32 0.57 -4.27
CA ASN A 49 -11.97 -0.73 -4.09
C ASN A 49 -13.38 -0.82 -4.70
N ILE A 50 -13.93 0.30 -5.17
CA ILE A 50 -15.14 0.24 -5.99
C ILE A 50 -14.92 -0.58 -7.27
N LEU A 51 -13.67 -0.62 -7.75
CA LEU A 51 -13.27 -1.43 -8.91
C LEU A 51 -13.27 -2.94 -8.59
N ASP A 52 -13.28 -3.32 -7.32
CA ASP A 52 -13.41 -4.72 -6.89
C ASP A 52 -14.76 -5.33 -7.32
N TYR A 53 -15.74 -4.48 -7.66
CA TYR A 53 -16.95 -4.93 -8.35
C TYR A 53 -16.64 -5.77 -9.60
N GLY A 54 -15.48 -5.54 -10.22
CA GLY A 54 -14.99 -6.31 -11.38
C GLY A 54 -14.88 -7.83 -11.14
N ILE A 55 -14.93 -8.33 -9.88
CA ILE A 55 -15.01 -9.78 -9.62
C ILE A 55 -16.28 -10.44 -10.20
N ILE A 56 -17.30 -9.65 -10.55
CA ILE A 56 -18.47 -10.14 -11.30
C ILE A 56 -18.07 -10.83 -12.60
N LEU A 57 -16.94 -10.46 -13.19
CA LEU A 57 -16.38 -11.11 -14.37
C LEU A 57 -16.10 -12.60 -14.15
N LEU A 58 -15.87 -13.04 -12.90
CA LEU A 58 -15.72 -14.46 -12.59
C LEU A 58 -17.00 -15.25 -12.86
N VAL A 59 -18.18 -14.64 -12.66
CA VAL A 59 -19.48 -15.25 -12.99
C VAL A 59 -19.60 -15.42 -14.50
N ILE A 60 -19.20 -14.41 -15.26
CA ILE A 60 -19.22 -14.43 -16.73
C ILE A 60 -18.22 -15.47 -17.26
N LEU A 61 -16.99 -15.49 -16.71
CA LEU A 61 -15.97 -16.48 -17.10
C LEU A 61 -16.43 -17.90 -16.78
N HIS A 62 -17.09 -18.12 -15.64
CA HIS A 62 -17.66 -19.41 -15.33
C HIS A 62 -18.70 -19.85 -16.38
N ALA A 63 -19.64 -18.96 -16.71
CA ALA A 63 -20.65 -19.24 -17.72
C ALA A 63 -20.02 -19.59 -19.08
N LEU A 64 -18.95 -18.88 -19.47
CA LEU A 64 -18.19 -19.17 -20.70
C LEU A 64 -17.46 -20.52 -20.63
N TYR A 65 -16.77 -20.81 -19.52
CA TYR A 65 -16.02 -22.06 -19.39
C TYR A 65 -16.92 -23.31 -19.29
N TYR A 66 -18.09 -23.18 -18.66
CA TYR A 66 -19.01 -24.29 -18.44
C TYR A 66 -20.17 -24.29 -19.41
N ARG A 67 -20.23 -23.32 -20.36
CA ARG A 67 -21.29 -23.19 -21.39
C ARG A 67 -22.68 -23.10 -20.76
N GLU A 68 -22.81 -22.33 -19.71
CA GLU A 68 -24.10 -22.11 -19.06
C GLU A 68 -25.02 -21.23 -19.92
N THR A 69 -26.31 -21.24 -19.61
CA THR A 69 -27.29 -20.39 -20.30
C THR A 69 -27.05 -18.90 -19.94
N VAL A 70 -27.20 -18.04 -20.93
CA VAL A 70 -27.03 -16.57 -20.75
C VAL A 70 -28.00 -16.05 -19.67
N CYS A 71 -29.22 -16.56 -19.62
CA CYS A 71 -30.22 -16.18 -18.63
C CYS A 71 -29.74 -16.45 -17.18
N LEU A 72 -29.12 -17.60 -16.93
CA LEU A 72 -28.59 -17.98 -15.63
C LEU A 72 -27.43 -17.05 -15.22
N CYS A 73 -26.54 -16.76 -16.17
CA CYS A 73 -25.42 -15.82 -15.95
C CYS A 73 -25.95 -14.41 -15.61
N ILE A 74 -26.89 -13.89 -16.39
CA ILE A 74 -27.49 -12.57 -16.14
C ILE A 74 -28.16 -12.52 -14.77
N ASN A 75 -28.95 -13.53 -14.41
CA ASN A 75 -29.62 -13.55 -13.10
C ASN A 75 -28.63 -13.54 -11.95
N ARG A 76 -27.53 -14.30 -12.00
CA ARG A 76 -26.48 -14.29 -10.99
C ARG A 76 -25.78 -12.92 -10.91
N CYS A 77 -25.48 -12.32 -12.07
CA CYS A 77 -24.90 -10.99 -12.13
C CYS A 77 -25.84 -9.93 -11.55
N LEU A 78 -27.14 -9.98 -11.87
CA LEU A 78 -28.13 -9.06 -11.31
C LEU A 78 -28.25 -9.19 -9.78
N VAL A 79 -28.34 -10.43 -9.28
CA VAL A 79 -28.37 -10.66 -7.82
C VAL A 79 -27.12 -10.11 -7.14
N PHE A 80 -25.93 -10.34 -7.70
CA PHE A 80 -24.69 -9.78 -7.16
C PHE A 80 -24.69 -8.26 -7.18
N THR A 81 -25.10 -7.65 -8.31
CA THR A 81 -25.14 -6.17 -8.48
C THR A 81 -26.10 -5.50 -7.50
N VAL A 82 -27.33 -6.03 -7.38
CA VAL A 82 -28.31 -5.52 -6.41
C VAL A 82 -27.76 -5.61 -5.00
N SER A 83 -27.14 -6.72 -4.66
CA SER A 83 -26.54 -6.92 -3.34
C SER A 83 -25.34 -6.02 -3.07
N PHE A 84 -24.54 -5.74 -4.09
CA PHE A 84 -23.47 -4.74 -4.01
C PHE A 84 -24.02 -3.34 -3.68
N ILE A 85 -25.10 -2.92 -4.36
CA ILE A 85 -25.77 -1.65 -4.09
C ILE A 85 -26.33 -1.64 -2.66
N ILE A 86 -26.93 -2.73 -2.20
CA ILE A 86 -27.42 -2.86 -0.82
C ILE A 86 -26.28 -2.69 0.19
N GLY A 87 -25.11 -3.30 -0.07
CA GLY A 87 -23.92 -3.12 0.76
C GLY A 87 -23.47 -1.67 0.87
N ILE A 88 -23.42 -0.96 -0.26
CA ILE A 88 -23.09 0.48 -0.32
C ILE A 88 -24.13 1.29 0.48
N MET A 89 -25.40 1.09 0.21
CA MET A 89 -26.47 1.82 0.89
C MET A 89 -26.50 1.56 2.39
N GLY A 90 -26.18 0.34 2.82
CA GLY A 90 -26.03 -0.03 4.21
C GLY A 90 -24.96 0.81 4.92
N ILE A 91 -23.78 0.95 4.34
CA ILE A 91 -22.71 1.77 4.91
C ILE A 91 -23.07 3.26 4.91
N ILE A 92 -23.65 3.78 3.82
CA ILE A 92 -24.12 5.18 3.78
C ILE A 92 -25.15 5.45 4.86
N SER A 93 -26.10 4.53 5.06
CA SER A 93 -27.11 4.65 6.11
C SER A 93 -26.48 4.65 7.51
N LEU A 94 -25.51 3.77 7.74
CA LEU A 94 -24.76 3.71 8.99
C LEU A 94 -23.98 5.00 9.26
N MET A 95 -23.32 5.55 8.24
CA MET A 95 -22.63 6.84 8.34
C MET A 95 -23.59 7.98 8.71
N LYS A 96 -24.81 8.00 8.14
CA LYS A 96 -25.82 9.00 8.49
C LYS A 96 -26.25 8.89 9.94
N VAL A 97 -26.51 7.67 10.41
CA VAL A 97 -26.91 7.43 11.83
C VAL A 97 -25.81 7.88 12.79
N TRP A 98 -24.55 7.68 12.46
CA TRP A 98 -23.41 8.08 13.30
C TRP A 98 -22.94 9.52 13.09
N GLY A 99 -23.57 10.29 12.21
CA GLY A 99 -23.17 11.68 11.91
C GLY A 99 -21.87 11.79 11.12
N HIS A 100 -21.38 10.72 10.49
CA HIS A 100 -20.16 10.70 9.70
C HIS A 100 -20.36 10.95 8.21
N TYR A 101 -21.59 11.07 7.75
CA TYR A 101 -21.90 11.24 6.31
C TYR A 101 -21.37 12.57 5.76
N GLU A 102 -21.67 13.69 6.41
CA GLU A 102 -21.20 15.01 5.95
C GLU A 102 -19.66 15.13 5.95
N PRO A 103 -18.93 14.72 7.01
CA PRO A 103 -17.48 14.65 6.98
C PRO A 103 -16.95 13.79 5.84
N PHE A 104 -17.58 12.65 5.56
CA PHE A 104 -17.20 11.78 4.46
C PHE A 104 -17.35 12.47 3.09
N VAL A 105 -18.51 13.11 2.83
CA VAL A 105 -18.77 13.81 1.56
C VAL A 105 -17.79 14.98 1.37
N ASN A 106 -17.51 15.73 2.43
CA ASN A 106 -16.55 16.84 2.37
C ASN A 106 -15.13 16.34 2.07
N ASN A 107 -14.70 15.25 2.72
CA ASN A 107 -13.40 14.63 2.42
C ASN A 107 -13.33 14.10 0.97
N MET A 108 -14.45 13.58 0.43
CA MET A 108 -14.50 13.16 -0.99
C MET A 108 -14.32 14.35 -1.94
N ARG A 109 -14.98 15.49 -1.66
CA ARG A 109 -14.80 16.72 -2.47
C ARG A 109 -13.34 17.22 -2.40
N GLU A 110 -12.75 17.24 -1.22
CA GLU A 110 -11.34 17.62 -1.05
C GLU A 110 -10.40 16.68 -1.83
N LEU A 111 -10.68 15.38 -1.84
CA LEU A 111 -9.89 14.41 -2.58
C LEU A 111 -9.98 14.64 -4.11
N LEU A 112 -11.18 14.93 -4.62
CA LEU A 112 -11.34 15.28 -6.03
C LEU A 112 -10.55 16.53 -6.36
N PHE A 113 -10.57 17.54 -5.50
CA PHE A 113 -9.78 18.75 -5.66
C PHE A 113 -8.25 18.46 -5.70
N ILE A 114 -7.77 17.56 -4.84
CA ILE A 114 -6.36 17.12 -4.85
C ILE A 114 -6.03 16.35 -6.14
N ALA A 115 -6.95 15.52 -6.62
CA ALA A 115 -6.75 14.72 -7.82
C ALA A 115 -6.65 15.58 -9.10
N GLU A 116 -7.29 16.74 -9.11
CA GLU A 116 -7.30 17.73 -10.22
C GLU A 116 -6.16 18.77 -10.11
N ASP A 117 -5.33 18.72 -9.05
CA ASP A 117 -4.27 19.70 -8.82
C ASP A 117 -3.10 19.54 -9.80
N ASP A 118 -3.06 20.41 -10.81
CA ASP A 118 -1.99 20.50 -11.79
C ASP A 118 -0.75 21.30 -11.32
N SER A 119 -0.76 21.83 -10.09
CA SER A 119 0.35 22.66 -9.57
C SER A 119 1.66 21.88 -9.43
N GLY A 120 1.64 20.54 -9.54
CA GLY A 120 2.79 19.66 -9.33
C GLY A 120 3.23 19.55 -7.86
N THR A 121 2.47 20.13 -6.92
CA THR A 121 2.81 20.15 -5.50
C THR A 121 2.24 18.97 -4.72
N SER A 122 1.35 18.16 -5.33
CA SER A 122 0.82 16.93 -4.76
C SER A 122 1.31 15.71 -5.52
N SER A 123 1.70 14.66 -4.79
CA SER A 123 2.00 13.34 -5.37
C SER A 123 0.73 12.54 -5.67
N HIS A 124 -0.42 12.97 -5.12
CA HIS A 124 -1.69 12.26 -5.19
C HIS A 124 -2.62 12.75 -6.32
N THR A 125 -2.07 13.44 -7.33
CA THR A 125 -2.86 13.77 -8.53
C THR A 125 -3.19 12.51 -9.31
N LEU A 126 -4.33 12.48 -9.97
CA LEU A 126 -4.78 11.32 -10.75
C LEU A 126 -3.73 10.91 -11.81
N SER A 127 -3.13 11.88 -12.49
CA SER A 127 -2.06 11.64 -13.46
C SER A 127 -0.83 10.97 -12.83
N ASN A 128 -0.35 11.49 -11.69
CA ASN A 128 0.80 10.93 -11.00
C ASN A 128 0.53 9.49 -10.50
N MET A 129 -0.67 9.22 -9.99
CA MET A 129 -1.05 7.87 -9.57
C MET A 129 -1.09 6.89 -10.74
N ILE A 130 -1.65 7.30 -11.89
CA ILE A 130 -1.67 6.46 -13.12
C ILE A 130 -0.25 6.22 -13.62
N PHE A 131 0.58 7.26 -13.74
CA PHE A 131 1.97 7.12 -14.18
C PHE A 131 2.80 6.24 -13.24
N ALA A 132 2.65 6.42 -11.93
CA ALA A 132 3.32 5.55 -10.94
C ALA A 132 2.93 4.08 -11.15
N GLN A 133 1.64 3.80 -11.36
CA GLN A 133 1.13 2.46 -11.58
C GLN A 133 1.65 1.86 -12.89
N VAL A 134 1.63 2.59 -14.00
CA VAL A 134 2.16 2.16 -15.29
C VAL A 134 3.66 1.85 -15.16
N ARG A 135 4.43 2.71 -14.51
CA ARG A 135 5.86 2.50 -14.26
C ARG A 135 6.12 1.22 -13.45
N ILE A 136 5.33 0.99 -12.42
CA ILE A 136 5.44 -0.20 -11.57
C ILE A 136 5.17 -1.47 -12.39
N TYR A 137 4.09 -1.50 -13.17
CA TYR A 137 3.79 -2.67 -14.01
C TYR A 137 4.84 -2.88 -15.11
N TYR A 138 5.41 -1.83 -15.66
CA TYR A 138 6.53 -1.95 -16.59
C TYR A 138 7.74 -2.64 -15.93
N LEU A 139 8.09 -2.25 -14.69
CA LEU A 139 9.18 -2.88 -13.94
C LEU A 139 8.87 -4.35 -13.63
N VAL A 140 7.63 -4.64 -13.20
CA VAL A 140 7.18 -6.01 -12.92
C VAL A 140 7.21 -6.86 -14.19
N LEU A 141 6.76 -6.33 -15.32
CA LEU A 141 6.81 -7.01 -16.62
C LEU A 141 8.27 -7.31 -17.04
N LYS A 142 9.16 -6.33 -16.92
CA LYS A 142 10.59 -6.50 -17.19
C LYS A 142 11.21 -7.61 -16.35
N LEU A 143 10.88 -7.67 -15.06
CA LEU A 143 11.32 -8.73 -14.16
C LEU A 143 10.68 -10.08 -14.54
N GLY A 144 9.39 -10.09 -14.87
CA GLY A 144 8.68 -11.27 -15.34
C GLY A 144 9.31 -11.88 -16.59
N ILE A 145 9.69 -11.06 -17.58
CA ILE A 145 10.41 -11.52 -18.77
C ILE A 145 11.75 -12.15 -18.38
N LYS A 146 12.53 -11.55 -17.50
CA LYS A 146 13.80 -12.13 -17.02
C LYS A 146 13.55 -13.51 -16.35
N ILE A 147 12.52 -13.62 -15.51
CA ILE A 147 12.15 -14.88 -14.86
C ILE A 147 11.79 -15.93 -15.91
N VAL A 148 10.94 -15.61 -16.88
CA VAL A 148 10.54 -16.54 -17.95
C VAL A 148 11.75 -16.99 -18.78
N LEU A 149 12.64 -16.09 -19.16
CA LEU A 149 13.86 -16.42 -19.92
C LEU A 149 14.76 -17.37 -19.14
N LEU A 150 14.97 -17.13 -17.84
CA LEU A 150 15.75 -18.01 -16.99
C LEU A 150 15.11 -19.41 -16.86
N TYR A 151 13.79 -19.47 -16.77
CA TYR A 151 13.06 -20.75 -16.80
C TYR A 151 13.21 -21.48 -18.14
N ILE A 152 13.12 -20.76 -19.26
CA ILE A 152 13.31 -21.34 -20.61
C ILE A 152 14.73 -21.90 -20.74
N ILE A 153 15.75 -21.18 -20.28
CA ILE A 153 17.14 -21.65 -20.29
C ILE A 153 17.30 -22.89 -19.41
N PHE A 154 16.72 -22.90 -18.21
CA PHE A 154 16.76 -24.04 -17.31
C PHE A 154 16.15 -25.31 -17.95
N TRP A 155 14.98 -25.18 -18.56
CA TRP A 155 14.31 -26.32 -19.18
C TRP A 155 14.90 -26.71 -20.51
N GLY A 156 15.29 -25.72 -21.33
CA GLY A 156 16.00 -25.97 -22.59
C GLY A 156 17.31 -26.72 -22.34
N SER A 157 18.06 -26.33 -21.31
CA SER A 157 19.27 -27.05 -20.95
C SER A 157 19.00 -28.51 -20.60
N ALA A 158 17.94 -28.81 -19.84
CA ALA A 158 17.58 -30.19 -19.48
C ALA A 158 17.15 -31.02 -20.68
N LYS A 159 16.57 -30.39 -21.72
CA LYS A 159 16.12 -31.08 -22.94
C LYS A 159 17.24 -31.37 -23.94
N TYR A 160 18.17 -30.44 -24.11
CA TYR A 160 19.17 -30.49 -25.17
C TYR A 160 20.56 -30.93 -24.67
N ILE A 161 20.89 -30.76 -23.40
CA ILE A 161 22.17 -31.14 -22.82
C ILE A 161 22.05 -32.52 -22.19
N LYS A 162 22.55 -33.54 -22.91
CA LYS A 162 22.49 -34.95 -22.40
C LYS A 162 23.63 -35.29 -21.43
N LYS A 163 24.72 -34.50 -21.41
CA LYS A 163 25.88 -34.74 -20.53
C LYS A 163 25.66 -34.07 -19.17
N GLU A 164 25.50 -34.82 -18.11
CA GLU A 164 25.29 -34.30 -16.74
C GLU A 164 26.41 -33.36 -16.28
N VAL A 165 27.64 -33.61 -16.67
CA VAL A 165 28.83 -32.76 -16.36
C VAL A 165 28.65 -31.33 -16.88
N VAL A 166 27.93 -31.13 -18.00
CA VAL A 166 27.66 -29.80 -18.57
C VAL A 166 26.33 -29.23 -18.02
N LEU A 167 25.38 -30.09 -17.75
CA LEU A 167 24.05 -29.68 -17.27
C LEU A 167 24.08 -29.09 -15.87
N LEU A 168 24.89 -29.64 -14.97
CA LEU A 168 25.01 -29.17 -13.59
C LEU A 168 25.56 -27.74 -13.49
N PRO A 169 26.67 -27.34 -14.16
CA PRO A 169 27.12 -25.96 -14.20
C PRO A 169 26.09 -24.99 -14.74
N VAL A 170 25.39 -25.33 -15.82
CA VAL A 170 24.34 -24.47 -16.40
C VAL A 170 23.22 -24.23 -15.41
N ARG A 171 22.77 -25.26 -14.68
CA ARG A 171 21.76 -25.13 -13.63
C ARG A 171 22.23 -24.25 -12.49
N ILE A 172 23.45 -24.44 -12.02
CA ILE A 172 24.06 -23.62 -10.96
C ILE A 172 24.10 -22.15 -11.42
N ILE A 173 24.50 -21.87 -12.67
CA ILE A 173 24.52 -20.51 -13.21
C ILE A 173 23.11 -19.92 -13.25
N VAL A 174 22.11 -20.65 -13.74
CA VAL A 174 20.71 -20.17 -13.78
C VAL A 174 20.17 -19.89 -12.38
N PHE A 175 20.41 -20.78 -11.41
CA PHE A 175 20.03 -20.54 -10.01
C PHE A 175 20.74 -19.35 -9.40
N SER A 176 22.05 -19.19 -9.67
CA SER A 176 22.83 -18.05 -9.19
C SER A 176 22.31 -16.74 -9.78
N LEU A 177 21.95 -16.72 -11.07
CA LEU A 177 21.36 -15.54 -11.73
C LEU A 177 19.96 -15.22 -11.15
N LEU A 178 19.14 -16.23 -10.87
CA LEU A 178 17.86 -16.03 -10.18
C LEU A 178 18.09 -15.47 -8.77
N ALA A 179 19.00 -16.03 -8.00
CA ALA A 179 19.31 -15.54 -6.65
C ALA A 179 19.82 -14.10 -6.67
N ILE A 180 20.68 -13.74 -7.63
CA ILE A 180 21.17 -12.37 -7.82
C ILE A 180 20.03 -11.42 -8.22
N LEU A 181 19.14 -11.85 -9.11
CA LEU A 181 17.96 -11.10 -9.52
C LEU A 181 17.07 -10.79 -8.31
N PHE A 182 16.79 -11.81 -7.50
CA PHE A 182 15.98 -11.68 -6.29
C PHE A 182 16.64 -10.79 -5.23
N TYR A 183 17.96 -10.83 -5.10
CA TYR A 183 18.69 -10.04 -4.10
C TYR A 183 18.84 -8.56 -4.46
N LYS A 184 19.09 -8.25 -5.73
CA LYS A 184 19.34 -6.86 -6.19
C LYS A 184 18.08 -6.03 -6.42
N GLU A 185 16.98 -6.68 -6.78
CA GLU A 185 15.74 -5.98 -7.10
C GLU A 185 14.87 -5.80 -5.84
N ASN A 186 13.92 -4.89 -5.90
CA ASN A 186 12.95 -4.73 -4.82
C ASN A 186 12.14 -6.02 -4.63
N VAL A 187 12.13 -6.51 -3.41
CA VAL A 187 11.44 -7.76 -3.01
C VAL A 187 9.99 -7.79 -3.47
N VAL A 188 9.27 -6.69 -3.31
CA VAL A 188 7.84 -6.60 -3.66
C VAL A 188 7.64 -6.77 -5.17
N PHE A 189 8.46 -6.08 -5.98
CA PHE A 189 8.38 -6.20 -7.44
C PHE A 189 8.76 -7.60 -7.93
N THR A 190 9.76 -8.20 -7.31
CA THR A 190 10.21 -9.55 -7.66
C THR A 190 9.14 -10.58 -7.36
N LEU A 191 8.54 -10.53 -6.17
CA LEU A 191 7.45 -11.44 -5.78
C LEU A 191 6.20 -11.22 -6.63
N CYS A 192 5.90 -9.96 -6.98
CA CYS A 192 4.81 -9.65 -7.89
C CYS A 192 5.06 -10.22 -9.30
N ALA A 193 6.27 -10.05 -9.84
CA ALA A 193 6.64 -10.61 -11.14
C ALA A 193 6.54 -12.14 -11.12
N PHE A 194 7.03 -12.79 -10.06
CA PHE A 194 6.90 -14.23 -9.88
C PHE A 194 5.44 -14.67 -9.82
N SER A 195 4.61 -13.96 -9.05
CA SER A 195 3.18 -14.22 -8.95
C SER A 195 2.47 -14.04 -10.29
N MET A 196 2.75 -12.96 -11.02
CA MET A 196 2.13 -12.70 -12.32
C MET A 196 2.50 -13.74 -13.37
N VAL A 197 3.77 -14.16 -13.44
CA VAL A 197 4.19 -15.23 -14.35
C VAL A 197 3.43 -16.54 -14.05
N GLY A 198 3.31 -16.91 -12.78
CA GLY A 198 2.58 -18.12 -12.39
C GLY A 198 1.09 -18.03 -12.66
N ILE A 199 0.45 -16.91 -12.36
CA ILE A 199 -0.96 -16.65 -12.62
C ILE A 199 -1.26 -16.70 -14.12
N LEU A 200 -0.47 -15.98 -14.93
CA LEU A 200 -0.63 -15.99 -16.40
C LEU A 200 -0.39 -17.37 -16.98
N GLY A 201 0.60 -18.10 -16.43
CA GLY A 201 0.84 -19.48 -16.78
C GLY A 201 -0.38 -20.38 -16.52
N ASN A 202 -1.03 -20.24 -15.36
CA ASN A 202 -2.27 -20.97 -15.07
C ASN A 202 -3.39 -20.61 -16.04
N ILE A 203 -3.59 -19.31 -16.30
CA ILE A 203 -4.66 -18.84 -17.21
C ILE A 203 -4.49 -19.45 -18.60
N VAL A 204 -3.27 -19.52 -19.09
CA VAL A 204 -2.98 -19.96 -20.47
C VAL A 204 -2.86 -21.50 -20.54
N LEU A 205 -2.07 -22.10 -19.67
CA LEU A 205 -1.62 -23.49 -19.82
C LEU A 205 -2.38 -24.49 -18.96
N ASN A 206 -2.99 -24.07 -17.85
CA ASN A 206 -3.68 -25.03 -16.97
C ASN A 206 -4.95 -25.55 -17.66
N LYS A 207 -5.26 -26.83 -17.43
CA LYS A 207 -6.49 -27.45 -17.94
C LYS A 207 -7.67 -27.33 -16.97
N ASP A 208 -7.37 -27.12 -15.68
CA ASP A 208 -8.37 -26.97 -14.64
C ASP A 208 -9.00 -25.57 -14.71
N LYS A 209 -10.31 -25.54 -14.95
CA LYS A 209 -11.09 -24.32 -15.11
C LYS A 209 -11.21 -23.54 -13.80
N GLU A 210 -11.28 -24.23 -12.65
CA GLU A 210 -11.36 -23.57 -11.35
C GLU A 210 -10.06 -22.85 -11.01
N ILE A 211 -8.91 -23.49 -11.27
CA ILE A 211 -7.59 -22.86 -11.09
C ILE A 211 -7.44 -21.66 -12.04
N LYS A 212 -7.91 -21.76 -13.29
CA LYS A 212 -7.92 -20.59 -14.19
C LYS A 212 -8.74 -19.44 -13.63
N MET A 213 -9.94 -19.72 -13.14
CA MET A 213 -10.81 -18.68 -12.57
C MET A 213 -10.21 -18.04 -11.31
N LEU A 214 -9.66 -18.86 -10.40
CA LEU A 214 -8.94 -18.34 -9.22
C LEU A 214 -7.71 -17.50 -9.61
N SER A 215 -7.05 -17.90 -10.69
CA SER A 215 -5.92 -17.12 -11.24
C SER A 215 -6.37 -15.78 -11.80
N TRP A 216 -7.52 -15.69 -12.46
CA TRP A 216 -8.12 -14.44 -12.87
C TRP A 216 -8.48 -13.55 -11.67
N ALA A 217 -9.02 -14.14 -10.58
CA ALA A 217 -9.28 -13.43 -9.35
C ALA A 217 -7.98 -12.90 -8.70
N GLY A 218 -6.92 -13.71 -8.70
CA GLY A 218 -5.59 -13.27 -8.21
C GLY A 218 -4.99 -12.15 -9.05
N LEU A 219 -5.17 -12.22 -10.37
CA LEU A 219 -4.71 -11.17 -11.27
C LEU A 219 -5.46 -9.85 -11.02
N SER A 220 -6.79 -9.90 -10.91
CA SER A 220 -7.58 -8.70 -10.63
C SER A 220 -7.22 -8.07 -9.29
N MET A 221 -6.94 -8.86 -8.27
CA MET A 221 -6.46 -8.40 -6.97
C MET A 221 -5.13 -7.63 -7.09
N ILE A 222 -4.15 -8.19 -7.81
CA ILE A 222 -2.85 -7.56 -8.03
C ILE A 222 -3.00 -6.25 -8.84
N MET A 223 -3.95 -6.19 -9.76
CA MET A 223 -4.16 -5.02 -10.63
C MET A 223 -4.93 -3.89 -9.95
N ILE A 224 -5.90 -4.20 -9.07
CA ILE A 224 -6.82 -3.21 -8.51
C ILE A 224 -6.30 -2.64 -7.19
N ILE A 225 -5.87 -3.49 -6.26
CA ILE A 225 -5.57 -3.04 -4.90
C ILE A 225 -4.39 -2.04 -4.81
N PRO A 226 -3.34 -2.08 -5.64
CA PRO A 226 -2.31 -1.04 -5.62
C PRO A 226 -2.79 0.34 -6.09
N LEU A 227 -3.94 0.43 -6.75
CA LEU A 227 -4.48 1.72 -7.22
C LEU A 227 -4.78 2.67 -6.06
N GLY A 228 -4.62 3.96 -6.30
CA GLY A 228 -4.91 5.00 -5.31
C GLY A 228 -3.79 5.25 -4.29
N SER A 229 -2.60 4.68 -4.49
CA SER A 229 -1.41 5.00 -3.72
C SER A 229 -0.30 5.51 -4.64
N ASP A 230 0.39 6.57 -4.25
CA ASP A 230 1.58 7.09 -4.95
C ASP A 230 2.76 6.10 -4.90
N GLY A 231 2.86 5.34 -3.83
CA GLY A 231 3.80 4.22 -3.70
C GLY A 231 3.32 2.94 -4.38
N GLY A 232 2.07 2.90 -4.84
CA GLY A 232 1.47 1.77 -5.54
C GLY A 232 1.71 0.44 -4.83
N MET A 233 2.26 -0.51 -5.56
CA MET A 233 2.53 -1.87 -5.08
C MET A 233 3.58 -1.94 -3.95
N VAL A 234 4.51 -0.99 -3.86
CA VAL A 234 5.54 -0.99 -2.79
C VAL A 234 4.89 -0.84 -1.42
N ASN A 235 3.89 0.02 -1.33
CA ASN A 235 3.14 0.24 -0.09
C ASN A 235 2.13 -0.89 0.20
N ASN A 236 1.66 -1.57 -0.85
CA ASN A 236 0.58 -2.56 -0.79
C ASN A 236 1.04 -3.98 -1.13
N GLY A 237 2.33 -4.27 -0.97
CA GLY A 237 2.93 -5.55 -1.37
C GLY A 237 2.39 -6.79 -0.65
N SER A 238 1.78 -6.61 0.53
CA SER A 238 1.16 -7.70 1.29
C SER A 238 0.04 -8.42 0.51
N ILE A 239 -0.61 -7.74 -0.42
CA ILE A 239 -1.70 -8.24 -1.24
C ILE A 239 -1.29 -9.43 -2.11
N ILE A 240 -0.04 -9.44 -2.56
CA ILE A 240 0.50 -10.52 -3.40
C ILE A 240 0.40 -11.86 -2.69
N TYR A 241 0.48 -11.88 -1.36
CA TYR A 241 0.51 -13.10 -0.55
C TYR A 241 -0.87 -13.75 -0.37
N TRP A 242 -1.97 -13.03 -0.55
CA TRP A 242 -3.31 -13.56 -0.25
C TRP A 242 -3.83 -14.55 -1.30
N LEU A 243 -3.81 -14.18 -2.55
CA LEU A 243 -4.31 -15.04 -3.63
C LEU A 243 -3.29 -15.19 -4.78
N GLY A 244 -2.53 -14.13 -5.04
CA GLY A 244 -1.55 -14.12 -6.13
C GLY A 244 -0.49 -15.19 -5.98
N MET A 245 0.19 -15.24 -4.85
CA MET A 245 1.24 -16.22 -4.58
C MET A 245 0.72 -17.67 -4.50
N PRO A 246 -0.40 -17.98 -3.80
CA PRO A 246 -0.96 -19.33 -3.84
C PRO A 246 -1.27 -19.84 -5.25
N MET A 247 -1.82 -18.99 -6.11
CA MET A 247 -2.10 -19.37 -7.51
C MET A 247 -0.82 -19.53 -8.32
N ALA A 248 0.18 -18.70 -8.11
CA ALA A 248 1.49 -18.85 -8.72
C ALA A 248 2.18 -20.15 -8.29
N ILE A 249 2.18 -20.46 -7.00
CA ILE A 249 2.70 -21.73 -6.48
C ILE A 249 1.97 -22.91 -7.13
N SER A 250 0.64 -22.85 -7.24
CA SER A 250 -0.15 -23.88 -7.91
C SER A 250 0.33 -24.12 -9.34
N PHE A 251 0.62 -23.06 -10.11
CA PHE A 251 1.19 -23.16 -11.44
C PHE A 251 2.57 -23.84 -11.41
N TYR A 252 3.49 -23.34 -10.60
CA TYR A 252 4.84 -23.88 -10.52
C TYR A 252 4.86 -25.34 -10.03
N LEU A 253 3.89 -25.75 -9.23
CA LEU A 253 3.71 -27.14 -8.84
C LEU A 253 3.11 -28.01 -9.97
N SER A 254 2.24 -27.47 -10.82
CA SER A 254 1.60 -28.19 -11.92
C SER A 254 2.53 -28.43 -13.11
N ILE A 255 3.46 -27.50 -13.37
CA ILE A 255 4.49 -27.63 -14.41
C ILE A 255 5.40 -28.86 -14.17
N GLN A 256 5.45 -29.35 -12.95
CA GLN A 256 6.26 -30.51 -12.57
C GLN A 256 5.79 -31.84 -13.15
N ASN A 257 4.63 -31.88 -13.77
CA ASN A 257 4.23 -33.01 -14.61
C ASN A 257 5.01 -33.08 -15.93
N ILE A 258 5.92 -32.11 -16.17
CA ILE A 258 6.90 -32.18 -17.25
C ILE A 258 7.99 -33.14 -16.82
N HIS A 259 7.99 -34.31 -17.41
CA HIS A 259 8.97 -35.37 -17.18
C HIS A 259 10.36 -34.91 -17.63
N ILE A 260 11.26 -34.66 -16.67
CA ILE A 260 12.69 -34.47 -16.96
C ILE A 260 13.37 -35.81 -16.73
N PRO A 261 13.85 -36.51 -17.75
CA PRO A 261 14.28 -37.91 -17.64
C PRO A 261 15.40 -38.17 -16.60
N ALA A 262 16.16 -37.13 -16.24
CA ALA A 262 17.33 -37.25 -15.37
C ALA A 262 17.08 -36.84 -13.91
N ILE A 263 15.91 -36.30 -13.58
CA ILE A 263 15.65 -35.79 -12.22
C ILE A 263 14.29 -36.31 -11.71
N PRO A 264 14.25 -36.92 -10.52
CA PRO A 264 12.98 -37.30 -9.90
C PRO A 264 12.09 -36.08 -9.74
N GLN A 265 10.82 -36.16 -10.15
CA GLN A 265 9.84 -35.07 -10.06
C GLN A 265 9.74 -34.45 -8.65
N TRP A 266 9.87 -35.30 -7.62
CA TRP A 266 9.86 -34.84 -6.22
C TRP A 266 11.04 -33.91 -5.92
N ALA A 267 12.21 -34.15 -6.49
CA ALA A 267 13.41 -33.31 -6.23
C ALA A 267 13.26 -31.92 -6.84
N VAL A 268 12.71 -31.78 -8.05
CA VAL A 268 12.42 -30.48 -8.68
C VAL A 268 11.40 -29.70 -7.84
N ARG A 269 10.36 -30.39 -7.38
CA ARG A 269 9.31 -29.82 -6.55
C ARG A 269 9.86 -29.31 -5.22
N GLN A 270 10.61 -30.16 -4.52
CA GLN A 270 11.21 -29.77 -3.23
C GLN A 270 12.21 -28.64 -3.38
N THR A 271 13.02 -28.65 -4.43
CA THR A 271 14.00 -27.58 -4.69
C THR A 271 13.31 -26.24 -4.91
N LEU A 272 12.24 -26.17 -5.70
CA LEU A 272 11.47 -24.95 -5.94
C LEU A 272 10.82 -24.41 -4.65
N LEU A 273 10.16 -25.28 -3.90
CA LEU A 273 9.52 -24.91 -2.63
C LEU A 273 10.55 -24.47 -1.58
N LEU A 274 11.67 -25.17 -1.51
CA LEU A 274 12.75 -24.87 -0.58
C LEU A 274 13.40 -23.51 -0.92
N THR A 275 13.67 -23.26 -2.22
CA THR A 275 14.26 -22.00 -2.68
C THR A 275 13.33 -20.82 -2.38
N LEU A 276 12.03 -20.95 -2.67
CA LEU A 276 11.05 -19.93 -2.35
C LEU A 276 10.93 -19.73 -0.83
N GLY A 277 10.90 -20.80 -0.05
CA GLY A 277 10.84 -20.75 1.41
C GLY A 277 12.07 -20.07 2.00
N ILE A 278 13.27 -20.44 1.57
CA ILE A 278 14.53 -19.80 2.00
C ILE A 278 14.54 -18.32 1.63
N TYR A 279 14.11 -17.97 0.42
CA TYR A 279 14.02 -16.59 -0.01
C TYR A 279 13.07 -15.77 0.87
N ILE A 280 11.86 -16.27 1.15
CA ILE A 280 10.89 -15.59 2.02
C ILE A 280 11.45 -15.43 3.44
N LEU A 281 12.09 -16.46 3.98
CA LEU A 281 12.74 -16.41 5.31
C LEU A 281 13.90 -15.40 5.34
N ALA A 282 14.74 -15.38 4.31
CA ALA A 282 15.84 -14.42 4.19
C ALA A 282 15.32 -12.97 4.09
N CYS A 283 14.26 -12.74 3.33
CA CYS A 283 13.60 -11.43 3.24
C CYS A 283 12.98 -11.02 4.58
N GLY A 284 12.35 -11.96 5.29
CA GLY A 284 11.82 -11.72 6.63
C GLY A 284 12.91 -11.39 7.64
N ALA A 285 14.02 -12.14 7.66
CA ALA A 285 15.17 -11.88 8.50
C ALA A 285 15.78 -10.50 8.20
N LYS A 286 15.94 -10.15 6.92
CA LYS A 286 16.40 -8.82 6.50
C LYS A 286 15.47 -7.73 7.00
N ALA A 287 14.15 -7.89 6.86
CA ALA A 287 13.18 -6.91 7.35
C ALA A 287 13.26 -6.71 8.87
N ILE A 288 13.55 -7.77 9.64
CA ILE A 288 13.77 -7.69 11.09
C ILE A 288 15.05 -6.89 11.41
N CYS A 289 16.10 -7.05 10.61
CA CYS A 289 17.37 -6.35 10.79
C CYS A 289 17.34 -4.90 10.32
N ASP A 290 16.71 -4.62 9.17
CA ASP A 290 16.71 -3.30 8.55
C ASP A 290 15.61 -2.37 9.12
N GLY A 291 14.64 -2.94 9.85
CA GLY A 291 13.50 -2.20 10.41
C GLY A 291 12.28 -2.14 9.50
N VAL A 292 11.21 -1.61 10.05
CA VAL A 292 9.89 -1.66 9.43
C VAL A 292 9.42 -0.25 9.05
N TYR A 293 9.01 -0.07 7.81
CA TYR A 293 8.33 1.10 7.27
C TYR A 293 9.06 2.41 7.57
N PHE A 294 8.49 3.32 8.37
CA PHE A 294 9.10 4.61 8.72
C PHE A 294 10.00 4.58 9.97
N ASP A 295 10.16 3.42 10.61
CA ASP A 295 11.00 3.26 11.78
C ASP A 295 12.20 2.35 11.47
N GLY A 296 13.23 2.91 10.84
CA GLY A 296 14.46 2.18 10.47
C GLY A 296 15.22 1.65 11.68
N GLY A 297 16.16 0.75 11.43
CA GLY A 297 16.97 0.07 12.41
C GLY A 297 16.36 -1.26 12.89
N PRO A 298 17.17 -2.12 13.54
CA PRO A 298 16.79 -3.47 13.93
C PRO A 298 15.57 -3.50 14.86
N LEU A 299 14.65 -4.44 14.63
CA LEU A 299 13.45 -4.58 15.44
C LEU A 299 13.78 -4.85 16.94
N PHE A 300 14.85 -5.57 17.22
CA PHE A 300 15.27 -5.88 18.58
C PHE A 300 15.85 -4.69 19.36
N GLU A 301 16.18 -3.58 18.71
CA GLU A 301 16.58 -2.32 19.36
C GLU A 301 15.40 -1.43 19.74
N LYS A 302 14.20 -1.72 19.23
CA LYS A 302 12.98 -0.96 19.49
C LYS A 302 12.34 -1.37 20.83
N ARG A 303 12.97 -0.96 21.93
CA ARG A 303 12.57 -1.33 23.30
C ARG A 303 12.16 -0.12 24.14
N TYR A 304 12.25 1.07 23.60
CA TYR A 304 12.01 2.31 24.34
C TYR A 304 10.63 2.87 23.98
N SER A 305 9.79 3.04 25.01
CA SER A 305 8.46 3.59 24.85
C SER A 305 8.49 5.12 24.93
N ILE A 306 7.53 5.75 24.27
CA ILE A 306 7.28 7.19 24.41
C ILE A 306 6.51 7.41 25.71
N GLN A 307 6.94 8.40 26.51
CA GLN A 307 6.32 8.75 27.81
C GLN A 307 5.00 9.52 27.56
N ASN A 308 4.03 8.84 26.98
CA ASN A 308 2.72 9.38 26.70
C ASN A 308 1.67 8.26 26.79
N ASP A 309 0.59 8.50 27.54
CA ASP A 309 -0.45 7.51 27.84
C ASP A 309 -1.10 6.90 26.57
N ARG A 310 -1.16 7.67 25.49
CA ARG A 310 -1.79 7.25 24.23
C ARG A 310 -0.94 6.31 23.39
N VAL A 311 0.38 6.38 23.59
CA VAL A 311 1.35 5.62 22.77
C VAL A 311 2.33 4.80 23.63
N LYS A 312 2.03 4.59 24.91
CA LYS A 312 2.87 3.86 25.87
C LYS A 312 3.23 2.43 25.46
N HIS A 313 2.45 1.84 24.56
CA HIS A 313 2.69 0.49 24.03
C HIS A 313 3.37 0.49 22.66
N ILE A 314 3.77 1.68 22.16
CA ILE A 314 4.53 1.81 20.94
C ILE A 314 6.00 1.96 21.30
N TYR A 315 6.83 1.05 20.79
CA TYR A 315 8.26 1.00 21.05
C TYR A 315 9.04 1.41 19.81
N THR A 316 10.10 2.19 20.03
CA THR A 316 11.03 2.65 19.00
C THR A 316 12.48 2.59 19.51
N SER A 317 13.44 3.11 18.74
CA SER A 317 14.83 3.22 19.19
C SER A 317 14.95 4.23 20.36
N ARG A 318 16.02 4.12 21.13
CA ARG A 318 16.30 5.02 22.28
C ARG A 318 16.28 6.48 21.85
N GLU A 319 16.99 6.79 20.78
CA GLU A 319 17.14 8.14 20.28
C GLU A 319 15.81 8.76 19.84
N ARG A 320 15.00 8.02 19.08
CA ARG A 320 13.67 8.48 18.64
C ARG A 320 12.72 8.68 19.81
N ALA A 321 12.72 7.75 20.77
CA ALA A 321 11.92 7.92 21.98
C ALA A 321 12.31 9.18 22.74
N GLN A 322 13.60 9.45 22.87
CA GLN A 322 14.11 10.63 23.56
C GLN A 322 13.70 11.92 22.84
N ILE A 323 13.88 12.01 21.52
CA ILE A 323 13.49 13.18 20.71
C ILE A 323 12.00 13.51 20.91
N LEU A 324 11.13 12.50 20.88
CA LEU A 324 9.69 12.69 21.07
C LEU A 324 9.32 13.04 22.51
N ASN A 325 10.00 12.45 23.50
CA ASN A 325 9.78 12.79 24.91
C ASN A 325 10.21 14.23 25.21
N ASP A 326 11.38 14.66 24.71
CA ASP A 326 11.88 16.02 24.86
C ASP A 326 10.94 17.02 24.19
N LEU A 327 10.41 16.70 23.00
CA LEU A 327 9.40 17.51 22.34
C LEU A 327 8.14 17.62 23.21
N LEU A 328 7.56 16.50 23.65
CA LEU A 328 6.31 16.50 24.41
C LEU A 328 6.44 17.24 25.75
N ILE A 329 7.58 17.13 26.42
CA ILE A 329 7.89 17.88 27.64
C ILE A 329 8.02 19.38 27.33
N GLY A 330 8.77 19.73 26.28
CA GLY A 330 9.06 21.11 25.93
C GLY A 330 7.83 21.90 25.47
N ILE A 331 6.88 21.26 24.74
CA ILE A 331 5.68 21.95 24.25
C ILE A 331 4.52 21.96 25.28
N LYS A 332 4.56 21.13 26.30
CA LYS A 332 3.50 21.00 27.32
C LYS A 332 3.09 22.32 28.00
N PRO A 333 3.98 23.26 28.29
CA PRO A 333 3.59 24.54 28.89
C PRO A 333 2.75 25.43 27.95
N TYR A 334 2.88 25.24 26.66
CA TYR A 334 2.32 26.13 25.63
C TYR A 334 1.06 25.57 24.96
N ILE A 335 0.83 24.25 25.02
CA ILE A 335 -0.25 23.59 24.31
C ILE A 335 -1.13 22.84 25.30
N LYS A 336 -2.44 23.11 25.26
CA LYS A 336 -3.46 22.44 26.08
C LYS A 336 -4.26 21.43 25.27
N GLN A 337 -4.83 20.47 25.94
CA GLN A 337 -5.79 19.54 25.33
C GLN A 337 -6.96 20.33 24.72
N GLY A 338 -7.30 20.02 23.44
CA GLY A 338 -8.37 20.66 22.70
C GLY A 338 -7.97 21.90 21.91
N ASP A 339 -6.76 22.44 22.13
CA ASP A 339 -6.22 23.54 21.32
C ASP A 339 -6.07 23.10 19.85
N HIS A 340 -6.05 24.06 18.95
CA HIS A 340 -5.67 23.81 17.55
C HIS A 340 -4.15 23.80 17.42
N LEU A 341 -3.61 22.70 16.88
CA LEU A 341 -2.19 22.56 16.58
C LEU A 341 -1.98 22.30 15.10
N PHE A 342 -1.18 23.14 14.48
CA PHE A 342 -0.72 22.97 13.12
C PHE A 342 0.66 22.30 13.14
N ALA A 343 0.67 20.96 13.02
CA ALA A 343 1.91 20.18 12.98
C ALA A 343 2.38 20.07 11.52
N TYR A 344 3.49 20.73 11.19
CA TYR A 344 4.07 20.73 9.85
C TYR A 344 5.42 20.02 9.83
N GLY A 345 5.49 18.98 9.01
CA GLY A 345 6.57 18.02 8.93
C GLY A 345 6.06 16.58 8.97
N SER A 346 6.96 15.62 8.91
CA SER A 346 6.61 14.19 9.00
C SER A 346 6.25 13.76 10.44
N ILE A 347 5.34 14.51 11.08
CA ILE A 347 4.92 14.34 12.49
C ILE A 347 3.40 14.24 12.69
N PRO A 348 2.66 13.48 11.84
CA PRO A 348 1.19 13.47 11.89
C PRO A 348 0.60 12.96 13.22
N ALA A 349 1.36 12.16 13.98
CA ALA A 349 0.90 11.60 15.23
C ALA A 349 0.90 12.59 16.41
N ILE A 350 1.52 13.78 16.27
CA ILE A 350 1.68 14.71 17.40
C ILE A 350 0.33 15.25 17.91
N ASN A 351 -0.63 15.49 17.01
CA ASN A 351 -1.98 15.90 17.40
C ASN A 351 -2.66 14.83 18.28
N TYR A 352 -2.45 13.56 17.97
CA TYR A 352 -2.99 12.45 18.76
C TYR A 352 -2.32 12.38 20.14
N MET A 353 -1.00 12.51 20.21
CA MET A 353 -0.23 12.46 21.45
C MET A 353 -0.55 13.64 22.38
N THR A 354 -0.73 14.83 21.83
CA THR A 354 -1.02 16.06 22.59
C THR A 354 -2.51 16.27 22.86
N ARG A 355 -3.40 15.44 22.29
CA ARG A 355 -4.86 15.61 22.35
C ARG A 355 -5.33 16.95 21.77
N THR A 356 -4.61 17.47 20.80
CA THR A 356 -4.97 18.70 20.10
C THR A 356 -5.81 18.41 18.87
N LYS A 357 -6.53 19.41 18.39
CA LYS A 357 -7.28 19.35 17.15
C LYS A 357 -6.36 19.69 15.98
N PRO A 358 -6.32 18.84 14.92
CA PRO A 358 -5.56 19.19 13.73
C PRO A 358 -6.10 20.49 13.14
N PHE A 359 -5.18 21.45 12.92
CA PHE A 359 -5.54 22.68 12.24
C PHE A 359 -5.92 22.38 10.79
N ILE A 360 -6.86 23.13 10.23
CA ILE A 360 -7.44 22.91 8.89
C ILE A 360 -8.02 21.51 8.65
N GLY A 361 -8.34 20.77 9.73
CA GLY A 361 -8.91 19.42 9.64
C GLY A 361 -7.97 18.33 9.14
N CYS A 362 -6.66 18.60 9.02
CA CYS A 362 -5.67 17.67 8.50
C CYS A 362 -4.50 17.53 9.46
N SER A 363 -4.22 16.30 9.93
CA SER A 363 -3.07 15.99 10.79
C SER A 363 -1.75 15.86 10.03
N TRP A 364 -1.80 15.75 8.70
CA TRP A 364 -0.63 15.70 7.84
C TRP A 364 -0.75 16.68 6.67
N PRO A 365 -0.58 17.99 6.92
CA PRO A 365 -0.80 19.05 5.93
C PRO A 365 0.10 18.96 4.68
N GLU A 366 1.26 18.33 4.81
CA GLU A 366 2.19 18.14 3.70
C GLU A 366 1.63 17.30 2.54
N LEU A 367 0.63 16.45 2.82
CA LEU A 367 -0.05 15.68 1.78
C LEU A 367 -1.00 16.51 0.92
N LEU A 368 -1.43 17.69 1.41
CA LEU A 368 -2.29 18.57 0.64
C LEU A 368 -1.49 19.24 -0.49
N GLY A 369 -2.10 19.39 -1.67
CA GLY A 369 -1.58 20.24 -2.72
C GLY A 369 -1.55 21.71 -2.30
N GLU A 370 -0.63 22.51 -2.86
CA GLU A 370 -0.48 23.92 -2.48
C GLU A 370 -1.78 24.74 -2.65
N PRO A 371 -2.57 24.59 -3.73
CA PRO A 371 -3.80 25.34 -3.88
C PRO A 371 -4.83 25.08 -2.78
N LEU A 372 -5.06 23.80 -2.44
CA LEU A 372 -5.97 23.44 -1.35
C LEU A 372 -5.45 23.89 0.00
N PHE A 373 -4.14 23.75 0.22
CA PHE A 373 -3.47 24.17 1.43
C PHE A 373 -3.62 25.69 1.65
N ARG A 374 -3.32 26.49 0.62
CA ARG A 374 -3.50 27.96 0.63
C ARG A 374 -4.97 28.35 0.81
N HIS A 375 -5.89 27.68 0.14
CA HIS A 375 -7.34 27.92 0.28
C HIS A 375 -7.80 27.68 1.73
N LYS A 376 -7.40 26.58 2.35
CA LYS A 376 -7.76 26.26 3.74
C LYS A 376 -7.18 27.26 4.74
N LEU A 377 -5.94 27.71 4.54
CA LEU A 377 -5.32 28.72 5.42
C LEU A 377 -5.99 30.09 5.28
N ASN A 378 -6.27 30.53 4.06
CA ASN A 378 -6.86 31.85 3.81
C ASN A 378 -8.31 31.97 4.27
N ASN A 379 -9.07 30.88 4.21
CA ASN A 379 -10.50 30.86 4.57
C ASN A 379 -10.72 30.43 6.04
N TYR A 380 -9.65 30.25 6.80
CA TYR A 380 -9.80 29.89 8.21
C TYR A 380 -10.24 31.11 9.03
N SER A 381 -11.37 31.00 9.72
CA SER A 381 -11.98 32.05 10.55
C SER A 381 -11.96 31.76 12.04
N GLY A 382 -11.36 30.64 12.45
CA GLY A 382 -11.27 30.23 13.86
C GLY A 382 -10.09 30.84 14.62
N PRO A 383 -9.87 30.42 15.88
CA PRO A 383 -8.72 30.85 16.67
C PRO A 383 -7.42 30.38 16.03
N LEU A 384 -6.41 31.26 16.01
CA LEU A 384 -5.10 30.95 15.45
C LEU A 384 -4.46 29.76 16.20
N PRO A 385 -3.90 28.76 15.47
CA PRO A 385 -3.31 27.57 16.08
C PRO A 385 -1.94 27.85 16.68
N ALA A 386 -1.44 26.97 17.54
CA ALA A 386 -0.02 26.81 17.72
C ALA A 386 0.57 26.15 16.46
N ILE A 387 1.77 26.55 16.02
CA ILE A 387 2.45 25.99 14.85
C ILE A 387 3.71 25.28 15.30
N LEU A 388 3.74 23.95 15.11
CA LEU A 388 4.91 23.12 15.34
C LEU A 388 5.55 22.75 14.01
N ARG A 389 6.82 23.12 13.82
CA ARG A 389 7.58 22.80 12.61
C ARG A 389 8.73 21.86 12.94
N GLN A 390 8.98 20.96 12.02
CA GLN A 390 10.11 20.02 12.08
C GLN A 390 11.32 20.63 11.37
N LYS A 391 12.47 20.66 12.05
CA LYS A 391 13.77 21.10 11.48
C LYS A 391 14.58 19.91 10.96
N PHE A 392 14.64 18.82 11.73
CA PHE A 392 15.37 17.61 11.36
C PHE A 392 14.42 16.42 11.30
N ASN A 393 14.64 15.52 10.36
CA ASN A 393 13.80 14.35 10.16
C ASN A 393 13.86 13.42 11.38
N SER A 394 12.70 13.15 11.98
CA SER A 394 12.56 12.29 13.16
C SER A 394 12.10 10.88 12.84
N ILE A 395 11.87 10.58 11.54
CA ILE A 395 11.44 9.27 11.06
C ILE A 395 12.10 8.92 9.71
N GLY A 396 11.96 7.68 9.29
CA GLY A 396 12.37 7.23 7.96
C GLY A 396 13.86 6.94 7.84
N LYS A 397 14.30 6.83 6.58
CA LYS A 397 15.71 6.58 6.22
C LYS A 397 16.59 7.83 6.41
N GLU A 398 15.98 8.98 6.32
CA GLU A 398 16.62 10.31 6.44
C GLU A 398 16.62 10.80 7.89
N PHE A 399 16.48 9.87 8.85
CA PHE A 399 16.48 10.23 10.27
C PHE A 399 17.74 10.97 10.67
N GLY A 400 17.55 12.13 11.35
CA GLY A 400 18.65 13.01 11.79
C GLY A 400 19.20 13.94 10.71
N GLU A 401 18.75 13.83 9.45
CA GLU A 401 19.08 14.78 8.41
C GLU A 401 18.21 16.04 8.48
N PRO A 402 18.70 17.22 8.07
CA PRO A 402 17.88 18.42 7.98
C PRO A 402 16.67 18.18 7.08
N SER A 403 15.49 18.60 7.54
CA SER A 403 14.29 18.56 6.70
C SER A 403 14.44 19.57 5.54
N GLU A 404 13.80 19.26 4.40
CA GLU A 404 13.81 20.15 3.24
C GLU A 404 13.32 21.57 3.61
N ASN A 405 12.29 21.66 4.43
CA ASN A 405 11.75 22.92 4.92
C ASN A 405 12.77 23.73 5.70
N TYR A 406 13.56 23.09 6.54
CA TYR A 406 14.62 23.75 7.31
C TYR A 406 15.78 24.21 6.42
N LEU A 407 16.14 23.44 5.41
CA LEU A 407 17.16 23.87 4.42
C LEU A 407 16.72 25.13 3.67
N ILE A 408 15.43 25.22 3.31
CA ILE A 408 14.89 26.42 2.65
C ILE A 408 14.96 27.64 3.59
N ASP A 409 14.63 27.47 4.88
CA ASP A 409 14.76 28.56 5.86
C ASP A 409 16.21 29.03 6.05
N CYS A 410 17.17 28.10 5.83
CA CYS A 410 18.60 28.43 5.85
C CYS A 410 19.10 29.04 4.53
N GLY A 411 18.22 29.30 3.55
CA GLY A 411 18.58 29.85 2.24
C GLY A 411 19.25 28.86 1.30
N ILE A 412 19.18 27.56 1.60
CA ILE A 412 19.74 26.51 0.75
C ILE A 412 18.69 26.14 -0.31
N GLU A 413 19.03 26.34 -1.59
CA GLU A 413 18.18 25.86 -2.67
C GLU A 413 18.17 24.33 -2.67
N THR A 414 17.04 23.77 -2.27
CA THR A 414 16.69 22.39 -2.49
C THR A 414 16.07 22.29 -3.87
N GLY A 415 16.36 21.24 -4.62
CA GLY A 415 15.95 21.06 -6.02
C GLY A 415 14.48 21.43 -6.34
N PRO A 416 13.96 21.20 -7.54
CA PRO A 416 12.66 21.73 -8.02
C PRO A 416 11.45 21.13 -7.29
N PHE A 417 11.50 21.08 -5.96
CA PHE A 417 10.55 20.32 -5.18
C PHE A 417 9.29 21.10 -4.73
N ARG A 418 8.25 20.33 -4.70
CA ARG A 418 6.85 20.55 -4.34
C ARG A 418 6.65 21.22 -2.97
N SER A 419 7.59 21.05 -2.03
CA SER A 419 7.53 21.63 -0.69
C SER A 419 7.79 23.13 -0.65
N ASN A 420 8.65 23.69 -1.54
CA ASN A 420 9.00 25.10 -1.53
C ASN A 420 7.80 26.05 -1.60
N LYS A 421 6.79 25.73 -2.41
CA LYS A 421 5.58 26.55 -2.53
C LYS A 421 4.75 26.53 -1.25
N LYS A 422 4.54 25.35 -0.67
CA LYS A 422 3.78 25.21 0.59
C LYS A 422 4.52 25.86 1.77
N HIS A 423 5.83 25.71 1.80
CA HIS A 423 6.66 26.32 2.82
C HIS A 423 6.57 27.85 2.83
N ARG A 424 6.57 28.48 1.65
CA ARG A 424 6.34 29.93 1.51
C ARG A 424 4.98 30.34 2.07
N VAL A 425 3.93 29.58 1.77
CA VAL A 425 2.56 29.83 2.28
C VAL A 425 2.54 29.83 3.81
N ILE A 426 3.27 28.91 4.45
CA ILE A 426 3.36 28.86 5.91
C ILE A 426 4.13 30.05 6.46
N ASN A 427 5.25 30.42 5.85
CA ASN A 427 6.03 31.58 6.26
C ASN A 427 5.21 32.86 6.14
N GLU A 428 4.51 33.07 5.01
CA GLU A 428 3.56 34.17 4.82
C GLU A 428 2.48 34.19 5.93
N PHE A 429 1.96 33.01 6.30
CA PHE A 429 0.96 32.91 7.37
C PHE A 429 1.54 33.25 8.76
N ILE A 430 2.75 32.80 9.06
CA ILE A 430 3.47 33.09 10.31
C ILE A 430 3.74 34.61 10.44
N GLU A 431 4.26 35.24 9.39
CA GLU A 431 4.58 36.66 9.34
C GLU A 431 3.32 37.51 9.44
N LYS A 432 2.30 37.23 8.62
CA LYS A 432 1.03 37.97 8.59
C LYS A 432 0.33 37.99 9.96
N ASN A 433 0.41 36.91 10.70
CA ASN A 433 -0.26 36.76 12.00
C ASN A 433 0.66 36.99 13.18
N LYS A 434 1.87 37.53 12.97
CA LYS A 434 2.84 37.93 14.00
C LYS A 434 3.12 36.83 15.02
N TYR A 435 3.50 35.65 14.53
CA TYR A 435 3.87 34.54 15.41
C TYR A 435 5.26 34.76 16.04
N LYS A 436 5.40 34.33 17.29
CA LYS A 436 6.69 34.30 18.00
C LYS A 436 7.11 32.88 18.33
N THR A 437 8.42 32.62 18.25
CA THR A 437 9.02 31.38 18.72
C THR A 437 8.94 31.33 20.25
N VAL A 438 8.32 30.27 20.78
CA VAL A 438 8.17 30.05 22.23
C VAL A 438 8.94 28.84 22.74
N PHE A 439 9.24 27.88 21.85
CA PHE A 439 10.07 26.71 22.14
C PHE A 439 10.88 26.36 20.91
N GLU A 440 12.12 26.00 21.12
CA GLU A 440 13.00 25.50 20.07
C GLU A 440 13.99 24.48 20.64
N ASN A 441 14.20 23.40 19.93
CA ASN A 441 15.28 22.46 20.18
C ASN A 441 15.95 22.07 18.85
N GLN A 442 16.81 21.06 18.86
CA GLN A 442 17.50 20.60 17.65
C GLN A 442 16.52 20.20 16.55
N TYR A 443 15.42 19.49 16.88
CA TYR A 443 14.53 18.87 15.91
C TYR A 443 13.28 19.68 15.57
N PHE A 444 12.85 20.58 16.46
CA PHE A 444 11.55 21.24 16.37
C PHE A 444 11.59 22.69 16.79
N VAL A 445 10.66 23.47 16.25
CA VAL A 445 10.37 24.84 16.66
C VAL A 445 8.86 25.00 16.81
N LEU A 446 8.43 25.64 17.91
CA LEU A 446 7.02 25.95 18.19
C LEU A 446 6.82 27.48 18.17
N TYR A 447 5.81 27.89 17.44
CA TYR A 447 5.37 29.27 17.32
C TYR A 447 3.99 29.44 17.95
N LEU A 448 3.77 30.54 18.64
CA LEU A 448 2.46 31.02 19.09
C LEU A 448 2.17 32.40 18.51
N PRO A 449 0.88 32.73 18.23
CA PRO A 449 0.51 34.07 17.81
C PRO A 449 0.74 35.05 18.94
N GLU A 450 1.17 36.26 18.62
CA GLU A 450 1.16 37.37 19.59
C GLU A 450 -0.27 37.62 20.04
N LYS A 451 -0.48 37.71 21.37
CA LYS A 451 -1.79 38.03 21.94
C LYS A 451 -2.12 39.49 21.75
#